data_6fac7007e6011b1688ddd068c91c4401
#
_entry.id   6fac7007e6011b1688ddd068c91c4401
#
_cell.length_a   1.000
_cell.length_b   1.000
_cell.length_c   1.000
_cell.angle_alpha   90.00
_cell.angle_beta   90.00
_cell.angle_gamma   90.00
#
_symmetry.space_group_name_H-M   'P 1'
#
loop_
_entity.id
_entity.type
_entity.pdbx_description
1 polymer ?
#
loop_
_entity_poly.entity_id
_entity_poly.type
_entity_poly.pdbx_seq_one_letter_code
_entity_poly.pdbx_strand_id
1 'polypeptide(L)'
;MAWIDGNESASFWSSVFEDLKERGVEYILYMSSDGIAGFKGSLERVFPKAQSQRCVVHLVRNLYGICPKKEAKEVIADFKRIYTSTTFDEANIRLDEFKERWKDNKKIVKKVESFMELIEPLFELPQEIRKCIYTSNAVESVNSALRKVTRGKGSFPNENSVYKVMFLRIKELSQKWTRPISNWKTIQPQLIELFGDRYTQYIEV
;
A
#
# COMPACT_ATOMS: atom_id res chain seq x y z
N MET A 1 -0.30 17.25 -9.34
CA MET A 1 0.82 17.97 -8.72
C MET A 1 1.65 16.96 -7.97
N ALA A 2 2.94 17.11 -7.82
CA ALA A 2 3.77 16.27 -6.96
C ALA A 2 4.11 17.09 -5.71
N TRP A 3 4.20 16.44 -4.55
CA TRP A 3 4.65 17.07 -3.32
C TRP A 3 6.10 16.66 -3.08
N ILE A 4 6.95 17.63 -2.77
CA ILE A 4 8.38 17.43 -2.53
C ILE A 4 8.71 18.09 -1.20
N ASP A 5 9.24 17.32 -0.27
CA ASP A 5 9.78 17.81 1.00
C ASP A 5 11.02 16.99 1.37
N GLY A 6 11.91 17.58 2.14
CA GLY A 6 13.08 16.91 2.69
C GLY A 6 12.77 15.96 3.86
N ASN A 7 11.55 16.01 4.40
CA ASN A 7 11.14 15.19 5.55
C ASN A 7 9.65 14.81 5.47
N GLU A 8 9.35 13.52 5.47
CA GLU A 8 8.00 12.96 5.50
C GLU A 8 7.38 13.07 6.92
N SER A 9 7.15 14.29 7.39
CA SER A 9 6.56 14.57 8.69
C SER A 9 5.03 14.45 8.70
N ALA A 10 4.42 14.43 9.88
CA ALA A 10 2.96 14.47 10.04
C ALA A 10 2.35 15.75 9.43
N SER A 11 3.05 16.90 9.54
CA SER A 11 2.63 18.16 8.94
C SER A 11 2.68 18.12 7.42
N PHE A 12 3.71 17.52 6.85
CA PHE A 12 3.81 17.28 5.41
C PHE A 12 2.62 16.45 4.90
N TRP A 13 2.34 15.31 5.52
CA TRP A 13 1.22 14.47 5.11
C TRP A 13 -0.14 15.16 5.30
N SER A 14 -0.27 15.99 6.33
CA SER A 14 -1.48 16.80 6.50
C SER A 14 -1.68 17.77 5.33
N SER A 15 -0.65 18.49 4.91
CA SER A 15 -0.73 19.41 3.77
C SER A 15 -1.03 18.68 2.46
N VAL A 16 -0.50 17.46 2.27
CA VAL A 16 -0.81 16.60 1.12
C VAL A 16 -2.30 16.24 1.08
N PHE A 17 -2.86 15.82 2.21
CA PHE A 17 -4.29 15.45 2.28
C PHE A 17 -5.21 16.66 2.16
N GLU A 18 -4.84 17.80 2.72
CA GLU A 18 -5.56 19.06 2.57
C GLU A 18 -5.58 19.53 1.10
N ASP A 19 -4.45 19.48 0.39
CA ASP A 19 -4.37 19.79 -1.05
C ASP A 19 -5.26 18.84 -1.89
N LEU A 20 -5.28 17.55 -1.56
CA LEU A 20 -6.19 16.60 -2.23
C LEU A 20 -7.66 16.99 -2.02
N LYS A 21 -8.03 17.38 -0.80
CA LYS A 21 -9.39 17.82 -0.47
C LYS A 21 -9.76 19.12 -1.18
N GLU A 22 -8.87 20.11 -1.20
CA GLU A 22 -9.05 21.36 -1.93
C GLU A 22 -9.22 21.15 -3.44
N ARG A 23 -8.58 20.12 -3.98
CA ARG A 23 -8.72 19.71 -5.38
C ARG A 23 -9.96 18.88 -5.68
N GLY A 24 -10.87 18.72 -4.72
CA GLY A 24 -12.17 18.08 -4.89
C GLY A 24 -12.18 16.58 -4.58
N VAL A 25 -11.14 16.02 -3.91
CA VAL A 25 -11.23 14.66 -3.39
C VAL A 25 -12.11 14.66 -2.14
N GLU A 26 -13.31 14.13 -2.25
CA GLU A 26 -14.27 14.08 -1.14
C GLU A 26 -14.06 12.87 -0.24
N TYR A 27 -13.71 11.72 -0.83
CA TYR A 27 -13.51 10.46 -0.10
C TYR A 27 -12.23 9.76 -0.54
N ILE A 28 -11.54 9.20 0.45
CA ILE A 28 -10.55 8.15 0.29
C ILE A 28 -11.15 6.91 0.93
N LEU A 29 -11.38 5.85 0.16
CA LEU A 29 -11.98 4.62 0.67
C LEU A 29 -10.96 3.84 1.48
N TYR A 30 -9.75 3.67 0.90
CA TYR A 30 -8.70 2.86 1.48
C TYR A 30 -7.32 3.43 1.16
N MET A 31 -6.45 3.51 2.16
CA MET A 31 -5.09 4.02 2.00
C MET A 31 -4.08 3.02 2.58
N SER A 32 -3.13 2.59 1.74
CA SER A 32 -2.04 1.72 2.16
C SER A 32 -0.73 2.50 2.28
N SER A 33 -0.06 2.40 3.42
CA SER A 33 1.22 3.08 3.67
C SER A 33 2.23 2.13 4.32
N ASP A 34 3.51 2.48 4.25
CA ASP A 34 4.61 1.74 4.89
C ASP A 34 4.73 2.00 6.40
N GLY A 35 3.87 2.84 6.94
CA GLY A 35 3.76 3.17 8.37
C GLY A 35 4.64 4.28 8.83
N ILE A 36 4.74 5.29 8.02
CA ILE A 36 5.36 6.57 8.36
C ILE A 36 4.66 7.16 9.58
N ALA A 37 5.45 7.64 10.52
CA ALA A 37 4.94 8.27 11.73
C ALA A 37 4.06 9.49 11.39
N GLY A 38 2.88 9.57 12.02
CA GLY A 38 1.94 10.66 11.79
C GLY A 38 1.07 10.55 10.52
N PHE A 39 1.37 9.63 9.59
CA PHE A 39 0.59 9.43 8.36
C PHE A 39 -0.88 9.11 8.66
N LYS A 40 -1.12 8.09 9.49
CA LYS A 40 -2.47 7.64 9.85
C LYS A 40 -3.27 8.78 10.50
N GLY A 41 -2.71 9.46 11.50
CA GLY A 41 -3.38 10.57 12.18
C GLY A 41 -3.67 11.76 11.26
N SER A 42 -2.78 12.05 10.31
CA SER A 42 -3.01 13.08 9.28
C SER A 42 -4.14 12.69 8.32
N LEU A 43 -4.20 11.42 7.90
CA LEU A 43 -5.27 10.90 7.06
C LEU A 43 -6.62 10.97 7.77
N GLU A 44 -6.72 10.48 9.00
CA GLU A 44 -7.95 10.45 9.79
C GLU A 44 -8.50 11.85 10.09
N ARG A 45 -7.60 12.85 10.26
CA ARG A 45 -8.00 14.24 10.47
C ARG A 45 -8.68 14.84 9.25
N VAL A 46 -8.17 14.60 8.05
CA VAL A 46 -8.67 15.21 6.81
C VAL A 46 -9.77 14.36 6.16
N PHE A 47 -9.60 13.05 6.18
CA PHE A 47 -10.53 12.05 5.64
C PHE A 47 -10.94 11.04 6.72
N PRO A 48 -11.80 11.41 7.69
CA PRO A 48 -12.10 10.59 8.87
C PRO A 48 -12.78 9.25 8.54
N LYS A 49 -13.33 9.10 7.35
CA LYS A 49 -13.95 7.84 6.88
C LYS A 49 -12.99 6.97 6.06
N ALA A 50 -11.73 7.40 5.87
CA ALA A 50 -10.73 6.61 5.16
C ALA A 50 -10.24 5.46 6.04
N GLN A 51 -10.13 4.28 5.46
CA GLN A 51 -9.50 3.14 6.14
C GLN A 51 -8.00 3.13 5.84
N SER A 52 -7.19 3.02 6.90
CA SER A 52 -5.72 2.99 6.80
C SER A 52 -5.20 1.59 7.04
N GLN A 53 -4.32 1.13 6.16
CA GLN A 53 -3.71 -0.19 6.19
C GLN A 53 -2.18 -0.12 6.08
N ARG A 54 -1.51 -1.03 6.77
CA ARG A 54 -0.06 -1.23 6.58
C ARG A 54 0.21 -1.95 5.25
N CYS A 55 1.15 -1.43 4.49
CA CYS A 55 1.54 -2.03 3.22
C CYS A 55 2.18 -3.41 3.43
N VAL A 56 1.51 -4.46 2.99
CA VAL A 56 1.98 -5.84 3.13
C VAL A 56 3.33 -6.05 2.43
N VAL A 57 3.55 -5.37 1.30
CA VAL A 57 4.84 -5.46 0.57
C VAL A 57 5.99 -4.95 1.43
N HIS A 58 5.79 -3.88 2.20
CA HIS A 58 6.79 -3.39 3.15
C HIS A 58 6.98 -4.34 4.34
N LEU A 59 5.91 -5.00 4.82
CA LEU A 59 6.04 -6.05 5.84
C LEU A 59 6.90 -7.20 5.32
N VAL A 60 6.65 -7.67 4.09
CA VAL A 60 7.45 -8.70 3.42
C VAL A 60 8.92 -8.27 3.28
N ARG A 61 9.19 -7.04 2.84
CA ARG A 61 10.56 -6.51 2.71
C ARG A 61 11.27 -6.43 4.06
N ASN A 62 10.56 -5.98 5.10
CA ASN A 62 11.10 -5.94 6.46
C ASN A 62 11.44 -7.33 6.99
N LEU A 63 10.57 -8.32 6.71
CA LEU A 63 10.84 -9.71 7.08
C LEU A 63 12.03 -10.24 6.30
N TYR A 64 12.09 -10.03 4.99
CA TYR A 64 13.21 -10.43 4.14
C TYR A 64 14.57 -9.90 4.66
N GLY A 65 14.58 -8.64 5.11
CA GLY A 65 15.78 -7.97 5.62
C GLY A 65 16.39 -8.58 6.89
N ILE A 66 15.62 -9.38 7.65
CA ILE A 66 16.07 -10.04 8.87
C ILE A 66 16.29 -11.54 8.70
N CYS A 67 15.89 -12.12 7.55
CA CYS A 67 16.02 -13.54 7.29
C CYS A 67 17.45 -13.92 6.83
N PRO A 68 17.97 -15.07 7.24
CA PRO A 68 19.14 -15.65 6.61
C PRO A 68 18.90 -15.84 5.10
N LYS A 69 19.86 -15.49 4.26
CA LYS A 69 19.70 -15.53 2.79
C LYS A 69 19.21 -16.88 2.26
N LYS A 70 19.65 -17.98 2.89
CA LYS A 70 19.29 -19.34 2.49
C LYS A 70 17.83 -19.68 2.76
N GLU A 71 17.24 -19.11 3.83
CA GLU A 71 15.90 -19.41 4.32
C GLU A 71 14.87 -18.36 3.85
N ALA A 72 15.32 -17.18 3.44
CA ALA A 72 14.47 -16.03 3.19
C ALA A 72 13.32 -16.33 2.21
N LYS A 73 13.59 -17.12 1.16
CA LYS A 73 12.57 -17.49 0.17
C LYS A 73 11.44 -18.32 0.79
N GLU A 74 11.79 -19.27 1.66
CA GLU A 74 10.82 -20.15 2.32
C GLU A 74 10.04 -19.39 3.40
N VAL A 75 10.72 -18.60 4.22
CA VAL A 75 10.08 -17.74 5.24
C VAL A 75 9.05 -16.82 4.60
N ILE A 76 9.40 -16.19 3.49
CA ILE A 76 8.46 -15.30 2.76
C ILE A 76 7.30 -16.09 2.16
N ALA A 77 7.54 -17.29 1.64
CA ALA A 77 6.48 -18.14 1.12
C ALA A 77 5.49 -18.56 2.23
N ASP A 78 5.98 -18.91 3.40
CA ASP A 78 5.14 -19.26 4.55
C ASP A 78 4.38 -18.02 5.09
N PHE A 79 5.03 -16.87 5.20
CA PHE A 79 4.34 -15.63 5.57
C PHE A 79 3.27 -15.24 4.53
N LYS A 80 3.53 -15.49 3.25
CA LYS A 80 2.51 -15.28 2.20
C LYS A 80 1.26 -16.11 2.45
N ARG A 81 1.39 -17.37 2.86
CA ARG A 81 0.25 -18.24 3.20
C ARG A 81 -0.59 -17.64 4.32
N ILE A 82 0.03 -16.96 5.31
CA ILE A 82 -0.67 -16.30 6.41
C ILE A 82 -1.53 -15.15 5.87
N TYR A 83 -0.94 -14.13 5.22
CA TYR A 83 -1.69 -12.94 4.84
C TYR A 83 -2.63 -13.14 3.63
N THR A 84 -2.49 -14.25 2.89
CA THR A 84 -3.41 -14.62 1.80
C THR A 84 -4.49 -15.62 2.20
N SER A 85 -4.57 -16.03 3.47
CA SER A 85 -5.64 -16.87 4.02
C SER A 85 -7.01 -16.28 3.77
N THR A 86 -8.03 -17.12 3.73
CA THR A 86 -9.40 -16.67 3.46
C THR A 86 -9.97 -15.87 4.62
N THR A 87 -9.76 -16.38 5.84
CA THR A 87 -10.22 -15.77 7.10
C THR A 87 -9.05 -15.46 8.02
N PHE A 88 -9.27 -14.61 9.03
CA PHE A 88 -8.27 -14.34 10.06
C PHE A 88 -8.00 -15.56 10.95
N ASP A 89 -9.01 -16.39 11.18
CA ASP A 89 -8.85 -17.65 11.91
C ASP A 89 -7.91 -18.62 11.17
N GLU A 90 -8.10 -18.75 9.84
CA GLU A 90 -7.16 -19.52 9.02
C GLU A 90 -5.74 -18.92 9.08
N ALA A 91 -5.61 -17.60 9.06
CA ALA A 91 -4.33 -16.94 9.19
C ALA A 91 -3.64 -17.26 10.53
N ASN A 92 -4.40 -17.34 11.63
CA ASN A 92 -3.87 -17.75 12.93
C ASN A 92 -3.41 -19.21 12.94
N ILE A 93 -4.15 -20.14 12.32
CA ILE A 93 -3.71 -21.52 12.14
C ILE A 93 -2.39 -21.59 11.37
N ARG A 94 -2.28 -20.81 10.26
CA ARG A 94 -1.04 -20.72 9.48
C ARG A 94 0.12 -20.09 10.26
N LEU A 95 -0.19 -19.15 11.16
CA LEU A 95 0.82 -18.59 12.07
C LEU A 95 1.37 -19.67 13.02
N ASP A 96 0.51 -20.52 13.57
CA ASP A 96 0.98 -21.60 14.47
C ASP A 96 1.84 -22.64 13.72
N GLU A 97 1.47 -23.00 12.48
CA GLU A 97 2.33 -23.79 11.58
C GLU A 97 3.69 -23.11 11.34
N PHE A 98 3.67 -21.79 11.12
CA PHE A 98 4.87 -20.97 10.93
C PHE A 98 5.76 -20.97 12.17
N LYS A 99 5.19 -20.78 13.36
CA LYS A 99 5.92 -20.81 14.63
C LYS A 99 6.61 -22.13 14.86
N GLU A 100 5.93 -23.25 14.63
CA GLU A 100 6.51 -24.58 14.80
C GLU A 100 7.64 -24.81 13.80
N ARG A 101 7.46 -24.46 12.54
CA ARG A 101 8.48 -24.61 11.50
C ARG A 101 9.73 -23.79 11.77
N TRP A 102 9.57 -22.54 12.26
CA TRP A 102 10.64 -21.57 12.45
C TRP A 102 11.04 -21.35 13.90
N LYS A 103 10.68 -22.27 14.82
CA LYS A 103 10.88 -22.16 16.28
C LYS A 103 12.30 -21.83 16.71
N ASP A 104 13.29 -22.31 15.96
CA ASP A 104 14.71 -22.06 16.22
C ASP A 104 15.12 -20.61 15.88
N ASN A 105 14.35 -19.91 15.05
CA ASN A 105 14.59 -18.53 14.70
C ASN A 105 13.59 -17.56 15.37
N LYS A 106 13.75 -17.39 16.69
CA LYS A 106 12.86 -16.55 17.53
C LYS A 106 12.67 -15.13 17.00
N LYS A 107 13.69 -14.57 16.31
CA LYS A 107 13.60 -13.21 15.75
C LYS A 107 12.60 -13.14 14.60
N ILE A 108 12.59 -14.13 13.71
CA ILE A 108 11.64 -14.23 12.60
C ILE A 108 10.24 -14.45 13.14
N VAL A 109 10.06 -15.39 14.08
CA VAL A 109 8.77 -15.70 14.69
C VAL A 109 8.16 -14.46 15.33
N LYS A 110 8.87 -13.78 16.23
CA LYS A 110 8.40 -12.54 16.88
C LYS A 110 8.05 -11.44 15.86
N LYS A 111 8.80 -11.37 14.76
CA LYS A 111 8.53 -10.38 13.72
C LYS A 111 7.22 -10.67 13.01
N VAL A 112 6.94 -11.91 12.64
CA VAL A 112 5.69 -12.30 11.99
C VAL A 112 4.52 -12.16 12.96
N GLU A 113 4.66 -12.52 14.22
CA GLU A 113 3.65 -12.28 15.26
C GLU A 113 3.29 -10.79 15.34
N SER A 114 4.28 -9.89 15.34
CA SER A 114 4.04 -8.45 15.36
C SER A 114 3.34 -7.90 14.11
N PHE A 115 3.28 -8.68 13.04
CA PHE A 115 2.57 -8.30 11.82
C PHE A 115 1.10 -8.70 11.84
N MET A 116 0.68 -9.62 12.73
CA MET A 116 -0.71 -10.09 12.75
C MET A 116 -1.71 -8.96 13.01
N GLU A 117 -1.49 -8.14 14.02
CA GLU A 117 -2.33 -6.96 14.30
C GLU A 117 -2.36 -5.96 13.13
N LEU A 118 -1.29 -5.90 12.33
CA LEU A 118 -1.18 -5.00 11.19
C LEU A 118 -1.92 -5.51 9.95
N ILE A 119 -2.11 -6.83 9.83
CA ILE A 119 -2.81 -7.46 8.70
C ILE A 119 -4.24 -7.86 9.02
N GLU A 120 -4.64 -7.91 10.29
CA GLU A 120 -5.99 -8.25 10.72
C GLU A 120 -7.07 -7.43 10.00
N PRO A 121 -6.97 -6.08 9.89
CA PRO A 121 -7.99 -5.29 9.20
C PRO A 121 -8.17 -5.63 7.72
N LEU A 122 -7.19 -6.29 7.09
CA LEU A 122 -7.33 -6.75 5.70
C LEU A 122 -8.41 -7.84 5.57
N PHE A 123 -8.62 -8.64 6.62
CA PHE A 123 -9.57 -9.76 6.58
C PHE A 123 -11.04 -9.30 6.63
N GLU A 124 -11.29 -8.03 6.94
CA GLU A 124 -12.60 -7.39 6.78
C GLU A 124 -12.96 -7.16 5.30
N LEU A 125 -11.96 -7.21 4.41
CA LEU A 125 -12.13 -6.99 2.98
C LEU A 125 -12.28 -8.31 2.23
N PRO A 126 -13.14 -8.36 1.19
CA PRO A 126 -13.21 -9.48 0.26
C PRO A 126 -11.86 -9.79 -0.40
N GLN A 127 -11.63 -11.06 -0.68
CA GLN A 127 -10.34 -11.54 -1.17
C GLN A 127 -9.87 -10.84 -2.48
N GLU A 128 -10.80 -10.52 -3.39
CA GLU A 128 -10.45 -9.86 -4.65
C GLU A 128 -9.97 -8.41 -4.42
N ILE A 129 -10.57 -7.70 -3.48
CA ILE A 129 -10.11 -6.36 -3.07
C ILE A 129 -8.75 -6.47 -2.38
N ARG A 130 -8.57 -7.45 -1.48
CA ARG A 130 -7.26 -7.70 -0.82
C ARG A 130 -6.14 -7.94 -1.83
N LYS A 131 -6.40 -8.70 -2.91
CA LYS A 131 -5.42 -8.92 -3.98
C LYS A 131 -4.91 -7.62 -4.60
N CYS A 132 -5.78 -6.62 -4.78
CA CYS A 132 -5.38 -5.31 -5.27
C CYS A 132 -4.45 -4.58 -4.29
N ILE A 133 -4.68 -4.74 -2.98
CA ILE A 133 -3.86 -4.12 -1.92
C ILE A 133 -2.50 -4.81 -1.79
N TYR A 134 -2.42 -6.14 -1.96
CA TYR A 134 -1.16 -6.89 -1.89
C TYR A 134 -0.25 -6.65 -3.10
N THR A 135 -0.80 -6.22 -4.22
CA THR A 135 -0.04 -5.98 -5.44
C THR A 135 0.38 -4.52 -5.52
N SER A 136 1.61 -4.22 -5.13
CA SER A 136 2.21 -2.89 -5.31
C SER A 136 2.69 -2.64 -6.75
N ASN A 137 2.39 -3.54 -7.70
CA ASN A 137 2.92 -3.49 -9.06
C ASN A 137 2.68 -2.14 -9.75
N ALA A 138 1.50 -1.52 -9.54
CA ALA A 138 1.19 -0.21 -10.10
C ALA A 138 2.10 0.88 -9.51
N VAL A 139 2.18 0.96 -8.16
CA VAL A 139 3.01 1.94 -7.45
C VAL A 139 4.50 1.72 -7.74
N GLU A 140 4.96 0.46 -7.75
CA GLU A 140 6.35 0.12 -8.09
C GLU A 140 6.69 0.47 -9.54
N SER A 141 5.77 0.24 -10.47
CA SER A 141 5.92 0.62 -11.88
C SER A 141 6.07 2.13 -12.03
N VAL A 142 5.22 2.91 -11.36
CA VAL A 142 5.31 4.38 -11.32
C VAL A 142 6.65 4.82 -10.73
N ASN A 143 7.00 4.33 -9.56
CA ASN A 143 8.25 4.67 -8.89
C ASN A 143 9.48 4.30 -9.73
N SER A 144 9.46 3.14 -10.37
CA SER A 144 10.54 2.72 -11.29
C SER A 144 10.66 3.66 -12.50
N ALA A 145 9.54 4.05 -13.09
CA ALA A 145 9.51 4.96 -14.22
C ALA A 145 9.98 6.38 -13.85
N LEU A 146 9.61 6.88 -12.66
CA LEU A 146 10.08 8.16 -12.14
C LEU A 146 11.58 8.11 -11.83
N ARG A 147 12.08 7.03 -11.22
CA ARG A 147 13.51 6.84 -10.95
C ARG A 147 14.36 6.85 -12.21
N LYS A 148 13.86 6.34 -13.34
CA LYS A 148 14.60 6.35 -14.62
C LYS A 148 14.90 7.76 -15.10
N VAL A 149 14.00 8.72 -14.87
CA VAL A 149 14.16 10.11 -15.31
C VAL A 149 14.84 11.01 -14.26
N THR A 150 14.91 10.57 -13.01
CA THR A 150 15.55 11.33 -11.92
C THR A 150 16.99 10.87 -11.66
N ARG A 151 17.26 9.56 -11.63
CA ARG A 151 18.59 9.02 -11.30
C ARG A 151 19.69 9.37 -12.31
N GLY A 152 19.33 9.57 -13.58
CA GLY A 152 20.30 9.96 -14.64
C GLY A 152 20.75 11.42 -14.56
N LYS A 153 20.14 12.22 -13.68
CA LYS A 153 20.48 13.62 -13.46
C LYS A 153 21.14 13.75 -12.10
N GLY A 154 22.42 14.04 -12.04
CA GLY A 154 23.19 14.12 -10.80
C GLY A 154 22.62 15.12 -9.78
N SER A 155 22.06 16.26 -10.27
CA SER A 155 21.34 17.24 -9.46
C SER A 155 20.31 17.97 -10.31
N PHE A 156 19.32 18.56 -9.65
CA PHE A 156 18.36 19.46 -10.29
C PHE A 156 18.65 20.90 -9.83
N PRO A 157 18.60 21.88 -10.73
CA PRO A 157 18.92 23.28 -10.40
C PRO A 157 17.91 23.90 -9.42
N ASN A 158 16.67 23.43 -9.40
CA ASN A 158 15.60 23.85 -8.50
C ASN A 158 14.45 22.83 -8.50
N GLU A 159 13.51 22.98 -7.57
CA GLU A 159 12.33 22.11 -7.40
C GLU A 159 11.43 22.11 -8.64
N ASN A 160 11.24 23.25 -9.30
CA ASN A 160 10.43 23.35 -10.52
C ASN A 160 10.97 22.44 -11.65
N SER A 161 12.27 22.25 -11.72
CA SER A 161 12.90 21.34 -12.69
C SER A 161 12.55 19.88 -12.37
N VAL A 162 12.46 19.51 -11.07
CA VAL A 162 12.00 18.19 -10.64
C VAL A 162 10.54 17.99 -11.02
N TYR A 163 9.68 18.95 -10.66
CA TYR A 163 8.26 18.90 -10.99
C TYR A 163 8.01 18.73 -12.48
N LYS A 164 8.69 19.51 -13.32
CA LYS A 164 8.55 19.44 -14.78
C LYS A 164 8.89 18.06 -15.32
N VAL A 165 10.00 17.48 -14.89
CA VAL A 165 10.43 16.15 -15.35
C VAL A 165 9.48 15.06 -14.88
N MET A 166 9.03 15.11 -13.61
CA MET A 166 8.08 14.16 -13.06
C MET A 166 6.72 14.28 -13.76
N PHE A 167 6.22 15.51 -13.97
CA PHE A 167 4.96 15.76 -14.65
C PHE A 167 4.94 15.19 -16.08
N LEU A 168 5.98 15.47 -16.87
CA LEU A 168 6.09 14.94 -18.23
C LEU A 168 6.12 13.42 -18.25
N ARG A 169 6.84 12.81 -17.29
CA ARG A 169 6.89 11.36 -17.18
C ARG A 169 5.56 10.74 -16.77
N ILE A 170 4.85 11.34 -15.82
CA ILE A 170 3.50 10.90 -15.41
C ILE A 170 2.53 11.03 -16.58
N LYS A 171 2.58 12.13 -17.35
CA LYS A 171 1.76 12.33 -18.55
C LYS A 171 1.97 11.24 -19.60
N GLU A 172 3.21 10.84 -19.85
CA GLU A 172 3.50 9.69 -20.73
C GLU A 172 2.95 8.36 -20.19
N LEU A 173 3.05 8.14 -18.89
CA LEU A 173 2.54 6.92 -18.25
C LEU A 173 1.03 6.86 -18.30
N SER A 174 0.33 7.97 -18.03
CA SER A 174 -1.14 8.03 -18.03
C SER A 174 -1.73 7.65 -19.39
N GLN A 175 -1.04 7.96 -20.49
CA GLN A 175 -1.47 7.54 -21.83
C GLN A 175 -1.44 6.02 -22.04
N LYS A 176 -0.66 5.29 -21.22
CA LYS A 176 -0.52 3.82 -21.28
C LYS A 176 -1.48 3.10 -20.31
N TRP A 177 -2.09 3.84 -19.39
CA TRP A 177 -3.00 3.29 -18.39
C TRP A 177 -4.44 3.23 -18.91
N THR A 178 -4.61 2.50 -19.99
CA THR A 178 -5.92 2.34 -20.68
C THR A 178 -6.61 1.02 -20.35
N ARG A 179 -5.91 0.12 -19.65
CA ARG A 179 -6.46 -1.20 -19.29
C ARG A 179 -7.21 -1.14 -17.97
N PRO A 180 -8.42 -1.71 -17.90
CA PRO A 180 -9.12 -1.84 -16.62
C PRO A 180 -8.34 -2.74 -15.67
N ILE A 181 -8.61 -2.58 -14.37
CA ILE A 181 -8.09 -3.47 -13.33
C ILE A 181 -8.63 -4.87 -13.59
N SER A 182 -7.77 -5.89 -13.47
CA SER A 182 -8.19 -7.29 -13.58
C SER A 182 -9.29 -7.59 -12.56
N ASN A 183 -10.29 -8.39 -12.98
CA ASN A 183 -11.42 -8.77 -12.14
C ASN A 183 -12.32 -7.60 -11.68
N TRP A 184 -12.27 -6.45 -12.38
CA TRP A 184 -13.07 -5.27 -12.01
C TRP A 184 -14.57 -5.59 -11.86
N LYS A 185 -15.11 -6.46 -12.72
CA LYS A 185 -16.51 -6.90 -12.64
C LYS A 185 -16.87 -7.59 -11.33
N THR A 186 -15.90 -8.21 -10.67
CA THR A 186 -16.09 -8.85 -9.35
C THR A 186 -15.81 -7.87 -8.20
N ILE A 187 -14.84 -6.96 -8.40
CA ILE A 187 -14.41 -5.98 -7.38
C ILE A 187 -15.46 -4.88 -7.20
N GLN A 188 -16.00 -4.35 -8.27
CA GLN A 188 -16.92 -3.21 -8.23
C GLN A 188 -18.18 -3.46 -7.38
N PRO A 189 -18.92 -4.59 -7.50
CA PRO A 189 -20.04 -4.89 -6.61
C PRO A 189 -19.63 -4.97 -5.14
N GLN A 190 -18.46 -5.51 -4.83
CA GLN A 190 -17.94 -5.59 -3.46
C GLN A 190 -17.61 -4.20 -2.90
N LEU A 191 -17.11 -3.27 -3.71
CA LEU A 191 -16.91 -1.88 -3.31
C LEU A 191 -18.23 -1.17 -3.04
N ILE A 192 -19.26 -1.45 -3.83
CA ILE A 192 -20.62 -0.92 -3.61
C ILE A 192 -21.17 -1.41 -2.26
N GLU A 193 -21.04 -2.71 -1.99
CA GLU A 193 -21.50 -3.32 -0.75
C GLU A 193 -20.80 -2.73 0.49
N LEU A 194 -19.46 -2.58 0.42
CA LEU A 194 -18.65 -2.10 1.54
C LEU A 194 -18.78 -0.60 1.80
N PHE A 195 -18.90 0.20 0.76
CA PHE A 195 -18.78 1.66 0.87
C PHE A 195 -20.07 2.41 0.53
N GLY A 196 -21.07 1.75 -0.04
CA GLY A 196 -22.38 2.34 -0.33
C GLY A 196 -22.29 3.65 -1.10
N ASP A 197 -23.03 4.65 -0.63
CA ASP A 197 -23.13 5.98 -1.28
C ASP A 197 -21.77 6.68 -1.43
N ARG A 198 -20.81 6.42 -0.54
CA ARG A 198 -19.45 6.99 -0.68
C ARG A 198 -18.75 6.58 -1.97
N TYR A 199 -19.19 5.49 -2.58
CA TYR A 199 -18.65 4.99 -3.83
C TYR A 199 -19.64 5.19 -4.99
N THR A 200 -20.93 4.89 -4.78
CA THR A 200 -21.91 4.84 -5.87
C THR A 200 -22.20 6.19 -6.50
N GLN A 201 -22.12 7.29 -5.72
CA GLN A 201 -22.35 8.65 -6.24
C GLN A 201 -21.31 9.12 -7.28
N TYR A 202 -20.18 8.39 -7.43
CA TYR A 202 -19.10 8.73 -8.38
C TYR A 202 -18.95 7.72 -9.50
N ILE A 203 -19.82 6.72 -9.58
CA ILE A 203 -19.84 5.78 -10.71
C ILE A 203 -21.03 6.13 -11.60
N GLU A 204 -20.76 6.33 -12.88
CA GLU A 204 -21.82 6.33 -13.89
C GLU A 204 -22.43 4.93 -13.97
N VAL A 205 -23.75 4.84 -13.79
CA VAL A 205 -24.53 3.59 -13.91
C VAL A 205 -24.85 3.34 -15.37
#